data_ee57a20ef82702d8a7d9f52e6883a8db
#
_entry.id   ee57a20ef82702d8a7d9f52e6883a8db
#
_cell.length_a   1.000
_cell.length_b   1.000
_cell.length_c   1.000
_cell.angle_alpha   90.00
_cell.angle_beta   90.00
_cell.angle_gamma   90.00
#
_symmetry.space_group_name_H-M   'P 1'
#
loop_
_entity.id
_entity.type
_entity.pdbx_description
1 polymer ?
#
loop_
_entity_poly.entity_id
_entity_poly.type
_entity_poly.pdbx_seq_one_letter_code
_entity_poly.pdbx_strand_id
1 'polypeptide(L)'
;MRNRIFRRAGARAIALSFAAAFAVLLSAGDVRAATWKGLEPFVSNRADVERVLGAPAADRYNADATLEFNVSGGKVTIFFVTQKFVDTKRLPAHYLGTVLQIVLQHETAQDTPESMNLVSNKSFKREGHGGVEKFSDDKEGIFYTFVESRLKTTRYSYSMDRLSRIQRGK
;
A
#
# COMPACT_ATOMS: atom_id res chain seq x y z
N MET A 1 79.17 -26.36 33.26
CA MET A 1 79.05 -27.04 31.94
C MET A 1 77.76 -26.67 31.22
N ARG A 2 77.89 -26.17 29.97
CA ARG A 2 77.00 -26.07 28.83
C ARG A 2 75.81 -25.15 28.90
N ASN A 3 76.09 -23.96 28.33
CA ASN A 3 75.15 -23.05 27.66
C ASN A 3 74.10 -23.72 26.82
N ARG A 4 72.89 -23.21 26.81
CA ARG A 4 72.06 -23.15 25.59
C ARG A 4 71.27 -21.84 25.58
N ILE A 5 71.66 -21.04 24.64
CA ILE A 5 71.01 -19.85 24.11
C ILE A 5 69.71 -20.24 23.43
N PHE A 6 68.58 -19.64 23.85
CA PHE A 6 67.38 -19.68 23.02
C PHE A 6 67.05 -18.27 22.52
N ARG A 7 67.12 -18.16 21.21
CA ARG A 7 66.77 -16.99 20.41
C ARG A 7 65.31 -16.65 20.54
N ARG A 8 65.03 -15.41 20.85
CA ARG A 8 63.70 -14.80 20.74
C ARG A 8 63.44 -14.50 19.28
N ALA A 9 62.47 -15.17 18.66
CA ALA A 9 61.87 -14.84 17.39
C ALA A 9 60.74 -13.84 17.64
N GLY A 10 60.90 -12.64 17.12
CA GLY A 10 59.86 -11.61 17.19
C GLY A 10 58.72 -11.92 16.24
N ALA A 11 57.54 -12.05 16.75
CA ALA A 11 56.33 -12.06 15.95
C ALA A 11 55.80 -10.64 15.81
N ARG A 12 55.93 -10.10 14.63
CA ARG A 12 55.28 -8.83 14.22
C ARG A 12 53.78 -9.09 14.05
N ALA A 13 52.99 -8.59 14.96
CA ALA A 13 51.56 -8.56 14.83
C ALA A 13 51.19 -7.48 13.78
N ILE A 14 50.71 -7.89 12.64
CA ILE A 14 50.08 -7.03 11.63
C ILE A 14 48.65 -6.78 12.09
N ALA A 15 48.40 -5.57 12.59
CA ALA A 15 47.04 -5.11 12.86
C ALA A 15 46.33 -4.80 11.52
N LEU A 16 45.48 -5.70 11.06
CA LEU A 16 44.55 -5.41 9.99
C LEU A 16 43.38 -4.60 10.54
N SER A 17 43.41 -3.29 10.28
CA SER A 17 42.28 -2.40 10.52
C SER A 17 41.19 -2.67 9.50
N PHE A 18 40.17 -3.41 9.88
CA PHE A 18 38.91 -3.54 9.12
C PHE A 18 38.11 -2.25 9.32
N ALA A 19 38.25 -1.31 8.40
CA ALA A 19 37.31 -0.21 8.25
C ALA A 19 36.02 -0.76 7.64
N ALA A 20 35.07 -1.14 8.50
CA ALA A 20 33.72 -1.46 8.08
C ALA A 20 33.05 -0.17 7.61
N ALA A 21 33.02 0.05 6.31
CA ALA A 21 32.20 1.07 5.67
C ALA A 21 30.74 0.65 5.85
N PHE A 22 30.08 1.22 6.87
CA PHE A 22 28.65 1.09 7.09
C PHE A 22 27.96 1.96 6.02
N ALA A 23 27.72 1.38 4.86
CA ALA A 23 26.86 1.99 3.84
C ALA A 23 25.42 1.99 4.39
N VAL A 24 25.03 3.10 5.01
CA VAL A 24 23.64 3.40 5.32
C VAL A 24 22.94 3.57 3.96
N LEU A 25 22.36 2.50 3.47
CA LEU A 25 21.34 2.55 2.41
C LEU A 25 20.17 3.35 2.99
N LEU A 26 20.15 4.65 2.71
CA LEU A 26 18.96 5.48 2.81
C LEU A 26 17.96 4.89 1.82
N SER A 27 17.19 3.92 2.28
CA SER A 27 15.98 3.50 1.61
C SER A 27 15.09 4.74 1.60
N ALA A 28 15.09 5.45 0.48
CA ALA A 28 14.02 6.40 0.18
C ALA A 28 12.75 5.56 0.29
N GLY A 29 12.04 5.71 1.40
CA GLY A 29 10.81 4.98 1.65
C GLY A 29 9.87 5.28 0.49
N ASP A 30 9.74 4.32 -0.42
CA ASP A 30 8.65 4.34 -1.38
C ASP A 30 7.38 4.43 -0.55
N VAL A 31 6.72 5.58 -0.63
CA VAL A 31 5.36 5.74 -0.11
C VAL A 31 4.49 4.82 -0.96
N ARG A 32 4.40 3.57 -0.52
CA ARG A 32 3.53 2.58 -1.14
C ARG A 32 2.10 2.99 -0.81
N ALA A 33 1.25 3.05 -1.82
CA ALA A 33 -0.18 3.10 -1.58
C ALA A 33 -0.57 1.85 -0.82
N ALA A 34 -1.56 1.99 0.07
CA ALA A 34 -2.09 0.85 0.79
C ALA A 34 -2.56 -0.24 -0.19
N THR A 35 -2.23 -1.47 0.13
CA THR A 35 -2.57 -2.65 -0.67
C THR A 35 -3.64 -3.46 0.01
N TRP A 36 -4.49 -4.11 -0.78
CA TRP A 36 -5.41 -5.11 -0.28
C TRP A 36 -5.18 -6.43 -1.01
N LYS A 37 -4.85 -7.48 -0.28
CA LYS A 37 -4.48 -8.80 -0.83
C LYS A 37 -3.37 -8.72 -1.90
N GLY A 38 -2.45 -7.77 -1.77
CA GLY A 38 -1.38 -7.55 -2.75
C GLY A 38 -1.80 -6.78 -4.00
N LEU A 39 -3.07 -6.38 -4.10
CA LEU A 39 -3.55 -5.49 -5.15
C LEU A 39 -3.27 -4.04 -4.77
N GLU A 40 -2.67 -3.28 -5.67
CA GLU A 40 -2.20 -1.92 -5.44
C GLU A 40 -2.72 -0.96 -6.51
N PRO A 41 -3.32 0.20 -6.14
CA PRO A 41 -3.69 1.25 -7.08
C PRO A 41 -2.51 1.72 -7.93
N PHE A 42 -2.74 1.97 -9.22
CA PHE A 42 -1.75 2.37 -10.24
C PHE A 42 -0.63 1.34 -10.52
N VAL A 43 -0.75 0.11 -10.00
CA VAL A 43 0.21 -0.98 -10.27
C VAL A 43 -0.50 -2.20 -10.82
N SER A 44 -1.45 -2.74 -10.07
CA SER A 44 -2.16 -3.95 -10.46
C SER A 44 -3.07 -3.71 -11.66
N ASN A 45 -3.20 -4.69 -12.52
CA ASN A 45 -4.09 -4.68 -13.68
C ASN A 45 -5.22 -5.71 -13.52
N ARG A 46 -6.09 -5.82 -14.54
CA ARG A 46 -7.21 -6.76 -14.55
C ARG A 46 -6.75 -8.21 -14.30
N ALA A 47 -5.69 -8.66 -14.97
CA ALA A 47 -5.20 -10.04 -14.83
C ALA A 47 -4.71 -10.32 -13.40
N ASP A 48 -4.10 -9.34 -12.74
CA ASP A 48 -3.70 -9.45 -11.33
C ASP A 48 -4.92 -9.60 -10.42
N VAL A 49 -5.98 -8.82 -10.68
CA VAL A 49 -7.23 -8.89 -9.92
C VAL A 49 -7.89 -10.25 -10.05
N GLU A 50 -8.05 -10.75 -11.29
CA GLU A 50 -8.67 -12.05 -11.56
C GLU A 50 -7.84 -13.22 -11.01
N ARG A 51 -6.51 -13.11 -11.01
CA ARG A 51 -5.61 -14.09 -10.39
C ARG A 51 -5.82 -14.17 -8.88
N VAL A 52 -6.05 -13.04 -8.21
CA VAL A 52 -6.19 -12.97 -6.74
C VAL A 52 -7.60 -13.28 -6.28
N LEU A 53 -8.62 -12.82 -7.00
CA LEU A 53 -10.02 -12.88 -6.59
C LEU A 53 -10.85 -13.94 -7.34
N GLY A 54 -10.30 -14.48 -8.43
CA GLY A 54 -11.02 -15.43 -9.29
C GLY A 54 -11.92 -14.73 -10.32
N ALA A 55 -12.96 -15.42 -10.77
CA ALA A 55 -13.93 -14.87 -11.70
C ALA A 55 -14.81 -13.80 -11.01
N PRO A 56 -15.05 -12.66 -11.66
CA PRO A 56 -15.94 -11.64 -11.13
C PRO A 56 -17.41 -12.10 -11.09
N ALA A 57 -18.15 -11.68 -10.07
CA ALA A 57 -19.59 -11.86 -9.97
C ALA A 57 -20.35 -10.95 -10.97
N ALA A 58 -19.79 -9.76 -11.25
CA ALA A 58 -20.25 -8.90 -12.34
C ALA A 58 -19.03 -8.28 -13.05
N ASP A 59 -19.02 -8.42 -14.37
CA ASP A 59 -18.00 -7.85 -15.26
C ASP A 59 -18.59 -6.69 -16.06
N ARG A 60 -18.26 -5.48 -15.67
CA ARG A 60 -18.62 -4.25 -16.37
C ARG A 60 -17.38 -3.48 -16.83
N TYR A 61 -16.27 -4.21 -17.03
CA TYR A 61 -14.98 -3.60 -17.37
C TYR A 61 -15.06 -2.74 -18.65
N ASN A 62 -15.77 -3.23 -19.68
CA ASN A 62 -15.91 -2.51 -20.93
C ASN A 62 -16.95 -1.37 -20.88
N ALA A 63 -17.87 -1.38 -19.91
CA ALA A 63 -18.92 -0.37 -19.79
C ALA A 63 -18.47 0.80 -18.89
N ASP A 64 -18.03 0.49 -17.69
CA ASP A 64 -17.70 1.50 -16.68
C ASP A 64 -16.35 1.25 -15.98
N ALA A 65 -15.51 0.39 -16.56
CA ALA A 65 -14.20 0.00 -16.03
C ALA A 65 -14.27 -0.55 -14.60
N THR A 66 -15.27 -1.39 -14.29
CA THR A 66 -15.44 -2.02 -12.98
C THR A 66 -15.56 -3.53 -13.04
N LEU A 67 -15.07 -4.20 -11.98
CA LEU A 67 -15.32 -5.61 -11.69
C LEU A 67 -15.86 -5.73 -10.27
N GLU A 68 -16.86 -6.60 -10.07
CA GLU A 68 -17.43 -6.88 -8.76
C GLU A 68 -17.17 -8.34 -8.37
N PHE A 69 -16.85 -8.58 -7.11
CA PHE A 69 -16.57 -9.91 -6.56
C PHE A 69 -17.33 -10.10 -5.26
N ASN A 70 -17.88 -11.31 -5.06
CA ASN A 70 -18.33 -11.72 -3.74
C ASN A 70 -17.13 -12.24 -2.94
N VAL A 71 -16.98 -11.76 -1.72
CA VAL A 71 -15.93 -12.18 -0.79
C VAL A 71 -16.54 -12.54 0.55
N SER A 72 -15.78 -13.26 1.38
CA SER A 72 -16.24 -13.55 2.75
C SER A 72 -16.54 -12.25 3.50
N GLY A 73 -17.76 -12.11 4.00
CA GLY A 73 -18.22 -10.95 4.76
C GLY A 73 -18.70 -9.75 3.93
N GLY A 74 -18.84 -9.89 2.59
CA GLY A 74 -19.38 -8.80 1.77
C GLY A 74 -19.02 -8.83 0.30
N LYS A 75 -18.82 -7.67 -0.28
CA LYS A 75 -18.52 -7.47 -1.71
C LYS A 75 -17.30 -6.59 -1.90
N VAL A 76 -16.63 -6.77 -3.03
CA VAL A 76 -15.53 -5.91 -3.47
C VAL A 76 -15.82 -5.40 -4.87
N THR A 77 -15.70 -4.10 -5.05
CA THR A 77 -15.72 -3.45 -6.37
C THR A 77 -14.34 -2.91 -6.68
N ILE A 78 -13.79 -3.32 -7.79
CA ILE A 78 -12.51 -2.83 -8.33
C ILE A 78 -12.83 -1.84 -9.44
N PHE A 79 -12.30 -0.63 -9.32
CA PHE A 79 -12.37 0.40 -10.35
C PHE A 79 -11.02 0.49 -11.05
N PHE A 80 -11.04 0.63 -12.38
CA PHE A 80 -9.83 0.75 -13.18
C PHE A 80 -9.67 2.16 -13.76
N VAL A 81 -8.44 2.52 -14.05
CA VAL A 81 -8.09 3.79 -14.70
C VAL A 81 -8.65 3.79 -16.13
N THR A 82 -9.52 4.75 -16.41
CA THR A 82 -10.10 4.97 -17.72
C THR A 82 -9.28 5.95 -18.55
N GLN A 83 -9.51 5.99 -19.88
CA GLN A 83 -8.91 6.99 -20.76
C GLN A 83 -9.26 8.42 -20.28
N LYS A 84 -10.54 8.66 -19.93
CA LYS A 84 -10.97 9.96 -19.37
C LYS A 84 -10.18 10.37 -18.14
N PHE A 85 -9.87 9.42 -17.26
CA PHE A 85 -9.05 9.70 -16.06
C PHE A 85 -7.61 10.03 -16.45
N VAL A 86 -7.00 9.26 -17.37
CA VAL A 86 -5.66 9.51 -17.92
C VAL A 86 -5.56 10.92 -18.47
N ASP A 87 -6.50 11.31 -19.32
CA ASP A 87 -6.52 12.62 -19.97
C ASP A 87 -6.73 13.77 -18.96
N THR A 88 -7.74 13.60 -18.08
CA THR A 88 -8.08 14.62 -17.07
C THR A 88 -6.92 14.85 -16.08
N LYS A 89 -6.26 13.77 -15.65
CA LYS A 89 -5.14 13.84 -14.70
C LYS A 89 -3.79 13.96 -15.38
N ARG A 90 -3.75 13.98 -16.72
CA ARG A 90 -2.53 14.07 -17.54
C ARG A 90 -1.51 12.99 -17.14
N LEU A 91 -1.95 11.75 -17.03
CA LEU A 91 -1.09 10.61 -16.69
C LEU A 91 -0.40 10.04 -17.93
N PRO A 92 0.73 9.35 -17.77
CA PRO A 92 1.27 8.48 -18.82
C PRO A 92 0.27 7.40 -19.24
N ALA A 93 0.20 7.09 -20.55
CA ALA A 93 -0.78 6.15 -21.09
C ALA A 93 -0.70 4.72 -20.50
N HIS A 94 0.47 4.30 -20.01
CA HIS A 94 0.64 2.97 -19.42
C HIS A 94 -0.13 2.75 -18.11
N TYR A 95 -0.70 3.80 -17.51
CA TYR A 95 -1.61 3.65 -16.36
C TYR A 95 -3.03 3.25 -16.77
N LEU A 96 -3.40 3.37 -18.05
CA LEU A 96 -4.70 2.92 -18.52
C LEU A 96 -4.94 1.44 -18.20
N GLY A 97 -6.10 1.11 -17.63
CA GLY A 97 -6.47 -0.24 -17.25
C GLY A 97 -5.80 -0.78 -15.97
N THR A 98 -4.99 0.02 -15.28
CA THR A 98 -4.54 -0.33 -13.92
C THR A 98 -5.63 -0.08 -12.90
N VAL A 99 -5.56 -0.72 -11.74
CA VAL A 99 -6.47 -0.50 -10.61
C VAL A 99 -6.40 0.96 -10.17
N LEU A 100 -7.53 1.63 -10.10
CA LEU A 100 -7.68 3.00 -9.59
C LEU A 100 -7.99 2.99 -8.10
N GLN A 101 -8.99 2.17 -7.72
CA GLN A 101 -9.37 1.99 -6.32
C GLN A 101 -10.06 0.63 -6.11
N ILE A 102 -10.03 0.20 -4.85
CA ILE A 102 -10.65 -1.04 -4.37
C ILE A 102 -11.63 -0.63 -3.27
N VAL A 103 -12.90 -0.99 -3.42
CA VAL A 103 -13.95 -0.68 -2.43
C VAL A 103 -14.53 -1.97 -1.88
N LEU A 104 -14.30 -2.20 -0.60
CA LEU A 104 -14.92 -3.29 0.15
C LEU A 104 -16.21 -2.78 0.79
N GLN A 105 -17.31 -3.49 0.56
CA GLN A 105 -18.59 -3.32 1.26
C GLN A 105 -18.71 -4.45 2.28
N HIS A 106 -18.74 -4.09 3.56
CA HIS A 106 -18.81 -5.04 4.67
C HIS A 106 -20.28 -5.26 5.09
N GLU A 107 -20.75 -6.49 4.95
CA GLU A 107 -22.12 -6.86 5.34
C GLU A 107 -22.17 -7.38 6.79
N THR A 108 -21.13 -8.07 7.22
CA THR A 108 -21.10 -8.76 8.52
C THR A 108 -20.02 -8.25 9.49
N ALA A 109 -19.27 -7.21 9.14
CA ALA A 109 -18.20 -6.68 9.99
C ALA A 109 -18.76 -6.15 11.31
N GLN A 110 -18.09 -6.53 12.40
CA GLN A 110 -18.36 -6.04 13.75
C GLN A 110 -17.35 -5.00 14.21
N ASP A 111 -16.38 -4.68 13.33
CA ASP A 111 -15.33 -3.72 13.63
C ASP A 111 -15.90 -2.34 13.91
N THR A 112 -15.33 -1.68 14.93
CA THR A 112 -15.64 -0.31 15.33
C THR A 112 -14.38 0.56 15.16
N PRO A 113 -14.51 1.91 15.17
CA PRO A 113 -13.35 2.79 15.14
C PRO A 113 -12.35 2.51 16.28
N GLU A 114 -12.85 2.14 17.46
CA GLU A 114 -12.05 1.82 18.63
C GLU A 114 -11.32 0.48 18.46
N SER A 115 -12.04 -0.58 18.02
CA SER A 115 -11.44 -1.92 17.81
C SER A 115 -10.35 -1.88 16.76
N MET A 116 -10.45 -0.99 15.77
CA MET A 116 -9.45 -0.75 14.74
C MET A 116 -8.38 0.26 15.15
N ASN A 117 -8.43 0.78 16.38
CA ASN A 117 -7.48 1.78 16.91
C ASN A 117 -7.39 3.07 16.06
N LEU A 118 -8.47 3.44 15.37
CA LEU A 118 -8.47 4.61 14.47
C LEU A 118 -8.61 5.93 15.25
N VAL A 119 -9.32 5.92 16.37
CA VAL A 119 -9.58 7.12 17.18
C VAL A 119 -8.31 7.71 17.76
N SER A 120 -7.35 6.87 18.16
CA SER A 120 -6.07 7.29 18.73
C SER A 120 -4.95 7.45 17.68
N ASN A 121 -5.16 6.96 16.47
CA ASN A 121 -4.15 7.02 15.41
C ASN A 121 -4.18 8.38 14.71
N LYS A 122 -3.13 9.18 14.94
CA LYS A 122 -2.97 10.55 14.40
C LYS A 122 -2.82 10.60 12.87
N SER A 123 -2.56 9.49 12.20
CA SER A 123 -2.51 9.43 10.73
C SER A 123 -3.90 9.60 10.12
N PHE A 124 -4.95 9.23 10.86
CA PHE A 124 -6.32 9.33 10.38
C PHE A 124 -6.97 10.65 10.75
N LYS A 125 -7.53 11.30 9.76
CA LYS A 125 -8.49 12.40 9.94
C LYS A 125 -9.86 11.79 10.20
N ARG A 126 -10.58 12.29 11.19
CA ARG A 126 -11.94 11.90 11.51
C ARG A 126 -12.92 12.97 11.09
N GLU A 127 -13.97 12.57 10.39
CA GLU A 127 -15.12 13.40 10.02
C GLU A 127 -16.38 12.62 10.36
N GLY A 128 -17.43 13.27 10.90
CA GLY A 128 -18.66 12.57 11.26
C GLY A 128 -19.86 13.49 11.28
N HIS A 129 -21.01 12.97 10.82
CA HIS A 129 -22.31 13.61 10.91
C HIS A 129 -23.43 12.56 10.86
N GLY A 130 -24.45 12.71 11.71
CA GLY A 130 -25.68 11.91 11.62
C GLY A 130 -25.49 10.40 11.75
N GLY A 131 -24.62 9.94 12.67
CA GLY A 131 -24.35 8.51 12.86
C GLY A 131 -23.40 7.88 11.83
N VAL A 132 -22.91 8.69 10.87
CA VAL A 132 -21.87 8.28 9.91
C VAL A 132 -20.54 8.87 10.31
N GLU A 133 -19.51 8.03 10.43
CA GLU A 133 -18.14 8.45 10.70
C GLU A 133 -17.22 7.99 9.59
N LYS A 134 -16.31 8.88 9.18
CA LYS A 134 -15.28 8.60 8.18
C LYS A 134 -13.91 8.82 8.78
N PHE A 135 -13.02 7.88 8.53
CA PHE A 135 -11.61 7.98 8.88
C PHE A 135 -10.79 7.90 7.59
N SER A 136 -9.89 8.86 7.35
CA SER A 136 -9.08 8.92 6.14
C SER A 136 -7.61 9.09 6.46
N ASP A 137 -6.77 8.26 5.86
CA ASP A 137 -5.34 8.47 5.73
C ASP A 137 -5.03 8.79 4.25
N ASP A 138 -4.95 10.08 3.93
CA ASP A 138 -4.72 10.56 2.57
C ASP A 138 -3.31 10.22 2.05
N LYS A 139 -2.34 9.97 2.96
CA LYS A 139 -0.97 9.61 2.60
C LYS A 139 -0.89 8.16 2.12
N GLU A 140 -1.56 7.27 2.85
CA GLU A 140 -1.64 5.85 2.48
C GLU A 140 -2.77 5.57 1.49
N GLY A 141 -3.73 6.47 1.33
CA GLY A 141 -4.90 6.29 0.48
C GLY A 141 -5.91 5.30 1.03
N ILE A 142 -6.05 5.22 2.36
CA ILE A 142 -7.03 4.35 3.03
C ILE A 142 -8.15 5.18 3.61
N PHE A 143 -9.39 4.70 3.41
CA PHE A 143 -10.60 5.35 3.90
C PHE A 143 -11.54 4.32 4.49
N TYR A 144 -12.01 4.57 5.70
CA TYR A 144 -13.01 3.77 6.38
C TYR A 144 -14.30 4.58 6.56
N THR A 145 -15.45 3.95 6.36
CA THR A 145 -16.75 4.53 6.68
C THR A 145 -17.48 3.62 7.64
N PHE A 146 -17.91 4.19 8.75
CA PHE A 146 -18.72 3.55 9.76
C PHE A 146 -20.12 4.15 9.73
N VAL A 147 -21.12 3.32 10.00
CA VAL A 147 -22.51 3.73 10.23
C VAL A 147 -22.92 3.10 11.56
N GLU A 148 -23.39 3.93 12.49
CA GLU A 148 -23.73 3.50 13.85
C GLU A 148 -22.60 2.70 14.50
N SER A 149 -21.36 3.22 14.38
CA SER A 149 -20.11 2.63 14.85
C SER A 149 -19.78 1.26 14.27
N ARG A 150 -20.38 0.83 13.16
CA ARG A 150 -20.08 -0.42 12.46
C ARG A 150 -19.43 -0.14 11.13
N LEU A 151 -18.33 -0.83 10.84
CA LEU A 151 -17.63 -0.72 9.57
C LEU A 151 -18.54 -1.12 8.41
N LYS A 152 -18.74 -0.22 7.46
CA LYS A 152 -19.54 -0.45 6.25
C LYS A 152 -18.69 -0.50 4.98
N THR A 153 -17.71 0.39 4.86
CA THR A 153 -16.82 0.35 3.70
C THR A 153 -15.36 0.57 4.09
N THR A 154 -14.49 -0.13 3.39
CA THR A 154 -13.06 0.18 3.33
C THR A 154 -12.70 0.50 1.88
N ARG A 155 -12.04 1.62 1.64
CA ARG A 155 -11.58 2.01 0.32
C ARG A 155 -10.07 2.17 0.32
N TYR A 156 -9.42 1.48 -0.60
CA TYR A 156 -8.01 1.65 -0.93
C TYR A 156 -7.94 2.43 -2.24
N SER A 157 -7.17 3.50 -2.26
CA SER A 157 -7.05 4.38 -3.40
C SER A 157 -5.61 4.88 -3.53
N TYR A 158 -5.33 5.63 -4.56
CA TYR A 158 -4.06 6.33 -4.67
C TYR A 158 -3.98 7.50 -3.69
N SER A 159 -2.78 7.81 -3.20
CA SER A 159 -2.54 9.04 -2.46
C SER A 159 -2.30 10.22 -3.42
N MET A 160 -2.59 11.44 -2.97
CA MET A 160 -2.34 12.65 -3.77
C MET A 160 -0.84 12.86 -4.04
N ASP A 161 0.02 12.46 -3.10
CA ASP A 161 1.47 12.51 -3.27
C ASP A 161 1.94 11.58 -4.38
N ARG A 162 1.35 10.37 -4.46
CA ARG A 162 1.64 9.43 -5.54
C ARG A 162 1.18 9.96 -6.90
N LEU A 163 -0.05 10.47 -6.97
CA LEU A 163 -0.56 11.09 -8.19
C LEU A 163 0.34 12.22 -8.67
N SER A 164 0.75 13.10 -7.76
CA SER A 164 1.64 14.22 -8.06
C SER A 164 3.02 13.78 -8.55
N ARG A 165 3.57 12.69 -7.99
CA ARG A 165 4.85 12.12 -8.46
C ARG A 165 4.74 11.55 -9.87
N ILE A 166 3.68 10.81 -10.16
CA ILE A 166 3.41 10.27 -11.49
C ILE A 166 3.30 11.40 -12.52
N GLN A 167 2.60 12.48 -12.18
CA GLN A 167 2.44 13.65 -13.07
C GLN A 167 3.76 14.40 -13.33
N ARG A 168 4.69 14.43 -12.35
CA ARG A 168 6.01 15.06 -12.51
C ARG A 168 7.02 14.19 -13.25
N GLY A 169 6.85 12.90 -13.26
CA GLY A 169 7.74 11.95 -13.95
C GLY A 169 7.57 11.89 -15.47
N LYS A 170 6.84 12.87 -16.04
CA LYS A 170 6.65 13.02 -17.49
C LYS A 170 7.83 13.66 -18.15
#